data_f6be3b56ecf1c2e54e073d7ae8400ad3
#
_entry.id   f6be3b56ecf1c2e54e073d7ae8400ad3
#
_cell.length_a   1.000
_cell.length_b   1.000
_cell.length_c   1.000
_cell.angle_alpha   90.00
_cell.angle_beta   90.00
_cell.angle_gamma   90.00
#
_symmetry.space_group_name_H-M   'P 1'
#
loop_
_entity.id
_entity.type
_entity.pdbx_description
1 polymer ?
#
loop_
_entity_poly.entity_id
_entity_poly.type
_entity_poly.pdbx_seq_one_letter_code
_entity_poly.pdbx_strand_id
1 'polypeptide(L)'
;MAVFVLDKKKQPLMPCSEKRARLLLARGRAVVHKRYPFTIRLKDRVGGKTQPLRLGIDPGSKTTGLALMHEPDSQQRHVLCLFELIHRGFQIKKALQQRAAFRRRRRSANLRYRAPRFNNRTKPKGWLAPSLQHRVDTVTAWVNRLSRLAPVTAISQELVRFDTQ
;
A
#
# COMPACT_ATOMS: atom_id res chain seq x y z
N MET A 1 -7.18 -5.22 16.84
CA MET A 1 -6.78 -4.26 15.78
C MET A 1 -7.51 -2.94 15.99
N ALA A 2 -6.91 -1.80 15.62
CA ALA A 2 -7.63 -0.54 15.64
C ALA A 2 -8.59 -0.45 14.44
N VAL A 3 -9.74 0.21 14.66
CA VAL A 3 -10.76 0.46 13.65
C VAL A 3 -10.64 1.89 13.15
N PHE A 4 -10.59 2.09 11.86
CA PHE A 4 -10.54 3.42 11.26
C PHE A 4 -11.88 4.14 11.42
N VAL A 5 -11.83 5.43 11.71
CA VAL A 5 -13.00 6.25 11.95
C VAL A 5 -12.97 7.47 11.05
N LEU A 6 -14.07 7.68 10.35
CA LEU A 6 -14.29 8.89 9.56
C LEU A 6 -15.42 9.72 10.20
N ASP A 7 -15.36 11.02 10.06
CA ASP A 7 -16.44 11.91 10.42
C ASP A 7 -17.61 11.86 9.41
N LYS A 8 -18.66 12.67 9.63
CA LYS A 8 -19.81 12.78 8.73
C LYS A 8 -19.40 13.21 7.31
N LYS A 9 -18.37 14.05 7.17
CA LYS A 9 -17.83 14.53 5.90
C LYS A 9 -16.75 13.62 5.31
N LYS A 10 -16.54 12.41 5.87
CA LYS A 10 -15.53 11.43 5.47
C LYS A 10 -14.08 11.90 5.72
N GLN A 11 -13.86 12.88 6.61
CA GLN A 11 -12.53 13.25 7.04
C GLN A 11 -12.00 12.25 8.08
N PRO A 12 -10.70 11.91 8.05
CA PRO A 12 -10.14 10.95 8.99
C PRO A 12 -10.10 11.48 10.40
N LEU A 13 -10.50 10.64 11.35
CA LEU A 13 -10.39 10.84 12.79
C LEU A 13 -9.43 9.81 13.38
N MET A 14 -9.11 9.96 14.67
CA MET A 14 -8.30 8.97 15.37
C MET A 14 -8.94 7.58 15.31
N PRO A 15 -8.17 6.55 14.95
CA PRO A 15 -8.63 5.17 15.03
C PRO A 15 -9.07 4.83 16.47
N CYS A 16 -10.03 3.95 16.61
CA CYS A 16 -10.56 3.54 17.91
C CYS A 16 -10.44 2.03 18.12
N SER A 17 -10.62 1.59 19.38
CA SER A 17 -10.69 0.16 19.71
C SER A 17 -11.93 -0.49 19.11
N GLU A 18 -11.86 -1.80 18.88
CA GLU A 18 -13.00 -2.61 18.38
C GLU A 18 -14.23 -2.50 19.29
N LYS A 19 -14.00 -2.50 20.61
CA LYS A 19 -15.08 -2.33 21.61
C LYS A 19 -15.83 -1.01 21.38
N ARG A 20 -15.09 0.08 21.20
CA ARG A 20 -15.69 1.41 20.93
C ARG A 20 -16.43 1.43 19.60
N ALA A 21 -15.87 0.84 18.57
CA ALA A 21 -16.51 0.75 17.26
C ALA A 21 -17.85 -0.02 17.32
N ARG A 22 -17.89 -1.17 18.00
CA ARG A 22 -19.13 -1.94 18.23
C ARG A 22 -20.20 -1.11 18.94
N LEU A 23 -19.83 -0.41 20.00
CA LEU A 23 -20.77 0.45 20.74
C LEU A 23 -21.33 1.58 19.86
N LEU A 24 -20.50 2.20 19.02
CA LEU A 24 -20.94 3.25 18.11
C LEU A 24 -21.90 2.72 17.04
N LEU A 25 -21.64 1.54 16.51
CA LEU A 25 -22.52 0.86 15.55
C LEU A 25 -23.84 0.43 16.22
N ALA A 26 -23.78 -0.21 17.40
CA ALA A 26 -24.97 -0.65 18.12
C ALA A 26 -25.91 0.50 18.51
N ARG A 27 -25.33 1.66 18.88
CA ARG A 27 -26.08 2.88 19.19
C ARG A 27 -26.59 3.64 17.97
N GLY A 28 -26.34 3.13 16.75
CA GLY A 28 -26.76 3.78 15.50
C GLY A 28 -26.00 5.11 15.19
N ARG A 29 -24.96 5.47 15.96
CA ARG A 29 -24.15 6.69 15.80
C ARG A 29 -23.11 6.58 14.68
N ALA A 30 -22.79 5.36 14.23
CA ALA A 30 -21.90 5.09 13.13
C ALA A 30 -22.51 4.11 12.14
N VAL A 31 -21.95 4.09 10.93
CA VAL A 31 -22.24 3.09 9.90
C VAL A 31 -20.94 2.51 9.38
N VAL A 32 -20.99 1.27 8.90
CA VAL A 32 -19.83 0.66 8.22
C VAL A 32 -19.61 1.41 6.91
N HIS A 33 -18.42 1.96 6.74
CA HIS A 33 -18.02 2.68 5.52
C HIS A 33 -17.24 1.77 4.59
N LYS A 34 -16.33 0.95 5.13
CA LYS A 34 -15.49 0.03 4.36
C LYS A 34 -15.19 -1.22 5.17
N ARG A 35 -15.16 -2.38 4.48
CA ARG A 35 -14.84 -3.65 5.15
C ARG A 35 -13.32 -3.89 5.29
N TYR A 36 -12.51 -3.38 4.34
CA TYR A 36 -11.06 -3.57 4.40
C TYR A 36 -10.28 -2.34 3.87
N PRO A 37 -9.41 -1.73 4.67
CA PRO A 37 -9.35 -1.89 6.13
C PRO A 37 -10.67 -1.51 6.78
N PHE A 38 -11.00 -2.16 7.93
CA PHE A 38 -12.30 -1.93 8.55
C PHE A 38 -12.44 -0.49 9.01
N THR A 39 -13.43 0.19 8.48
CA THR A 39 -13.63 1.63 8.64
C THR A 39 -15.09 1.92 8.92
N ILE A 40 -15.36 2.69 9.97
CA ILE A 40 -16.69 3.20 10.31
C ILE A 40 -16.76 4.71 10.03
N ARG A 41 -17.96 5.19 9.73
CA ARG A 41 -18.24 6.62 9.56
C ARG A 41 -19.27 7.07 10.59
N LEU A 42 -18.96 8.16 11.31
CA LEU A 42 -19.86 8.79 12.26
C LEU A 42 -20.96 9.55 11.52
N LYS A 43 -22.18 9.55 12.09
CA LYS A 43 -23.34 10.27 11.53
C LYS A 43 -23.48 11.68 12.09
N ASP A 44 -23.03 11.86 13.32
CA ASP A 44 -23.34 13.01 14.20
C ASP A 44 -22.15 13.96 14.42
N ARG A 45 -20.94 13.58 14.01
CA ARG A 45 -19.72 14.36 14.29
C ARG A 45 -19.08 14.87 13.00
N VAL A 46 -18.66 16.13 13.04
CA VAL A 46 -17.82 16.78 12.02
C VAL A 46 -16.56 17.31 12.70
N GLY A 47 -15.40 16.86 12.21
CA GLY A 47 -14.10 17.24 12.75
C GLY A 47 -13.81 16.68 14.16
N GLY A 48 -12.70 17.11 14.71
CA GLY A 48 -12.24 16.76 16.07
C GLY A 48 -10.73 16.93 16.20
N LYS A 49 -10.26 17.05 17.46
CA LYS A 49 -8.82 17.04 17.75
C LYS A 49 -8.27 15.65 17.39
N THR A 50 -7.21 15.63 16.63
CA THR A 50 -6.46 14.42 16.25
C THR A 50 -5.05 14.50 16.81
N GLN A 51 -4.50 13.37 17.17
CA GLN A 51 -3.10 13.25 17.57
C GLN A 51 -2.25 12.90 16.34
N PRO A 52 -0.96 13.25 16.33
CA PRO A 52 -0.08 12.91 15.22
C PRO A 52 0.09 11.40 15.10
N LEU A 53 -0.06 10.89 13.88
CA LEU A 53 0.20 9.51 13.55
C LEU A 53 1.35 9.41 12.57
N ARG A 54 2.22 8.43 12.77
CA ARG A 54 3.31 8.09 11.86
C ARG A 54 2.99 6.79 11.12
N LEU A 55 3.26 6.78 9.83
CA LEU A 55 3.23 5.58 8.99
C LEU A 55 4.66 5.12 8.73
N GLY A 56 5.03 3.98 9.32
CA GLY A 56 6.29 3.31 9.06
C GLY A 56 6.18 2.37 7.86
N ILE A 57 7.21 2.36 7.01
CA ILE A 57 7.32 1.50 5.83
C ILE A 57 8.61 0.70 5.93
N ASP A 58 8.49 -0.62 5.91
CA ASP A 58 9.60 -1.57 5.83
C ASP A 58 9.57 -2.25 4.45
N PRO A 59 10.39 -1.78 3.49
CA PRO A 59 10.37 -2.25 2.13
C PRO A 59 11.10 -3.58 1.97
N GLY A 60 10.38 -4.64 1.66
CA GLY A 60 10.94 -5.95 1.33
C GLY A 60 10.80 -6.35 -0.14
N SER A 61 11.51 -7.39 -0.54
CA SER A 61 11.50 -7.88 -1.93
C SER A 61 10.22 -8.65 -2.30
N LYS A 62 9.69 -9.44 -1.38
CA LYS A 62 8.46 -10.23 -1.53
C LYS A 62 7.27 -9.55 -0.88
N THR A 63 7.49 -8.93 0.27
CA THR A 63 6.49 -8.27 1.10
C THR A 63 7.01 -6.90 1.53
N THR A 64 6.11 -5.98 1.80
CA THR A 64 6.42 -4.70 2.46
C THR A 64 5.54 -4.58 3.69
N GLY A 65 6.17 -4.34 4.83
CA GLY A 65 5.49 -4.03 6.08
C GLY A 65 5.03 -2.58 6.12
N LEU A 66 3.81 -2.33 6.60
CA LEU A 66 3.31 -1.00 6.93
C LEU A 66 2.82 -0.99 8.37
N ALA A 67 3.31 -0.05 9.17
CA ALA A 67 2.92 0.14 10.57
C ALA A 67 2.32 1.53 10.76
N LEU A 68 1.07 1.59 11.23
CA LEU A 68 0.46 2.84 11.68
C LEU A 68 0.70 2.98 13.18
N MET A 69 1.41 4.03 13.57
CA MET A 69 1.86 4.26 14.94
C MET A 69 1.37 5.61 15.46
N HIS A 70 1.03 5.64 16.73
CA HIS A 70 0.80 6.86 17.49
C HIS A 70 2.05 7.14 18.34
N GLU A 71 2.57 8.35 18.24
CA GLU A 71 3.74 8.81 18.99
C GLU A 71 3.30 9.95 19.90
N PRO A 72 2.83 9.66 21.14
CA PRO A 72 2.46 10.70 22.09
C PRO A 72 3.68 11.52 22.53
N ASP A 73 4.82 10.85 22.69
CA ASP A 73 6.11 11.42 23.06
C ASP A 73 7.24 10.78 22.23
N SER A 74 8.39 11.44 22.19
CA SER A 74 9.57 10.97 21.43
C SER A 74 10.09 9.57 21.84
N GLN A 75 9.74 9.11 23.05
CA GLN A 75 10.20 7.83 23.60
C GLN A 75 9.16 6.71 23.55
N GLN A 76 7.88 7.01 23.30
CA GLN A 76 6.81 6.01 23.30
C GLN A 76 6.15 5.90 21.94
N ARG A 77 6.09 4.68 21.41
CA ARG A 77 5.41 4.35 20.16
C ARG A 77 4.35 3.28 20.39
N HIS A 78 3.12 3.64 20.12
CA HIS A 78 2.00 2.69 20.19
C HIS A 78 1.58 2.27 18.79
N VAL A 79 1.78 1.00 18.46
CA VAL A 79 1.35 0.43 17.17
C VAL A 79 -0.17 0.24 17.18
N LEU A 80 -0.86 0.88 16.26
CA LEU A 80 -2.31 0.79 16.09
C LEU A 80 -2.71 -0.32 15.12
N CYS A 81 -2.02 -0.39 13.98
CA CYS A 81 -2.27 -1.37 12.93
C CYS A 81 -0.99 -1.78 12.24
N LEU A 82 -0.90 -3.06 11.85
CA LEU A 82 0.13 -3.61 10.99
C LEU A 82 -0.51 -4.16 9.72
N PHE A 83 0.13 -3.93 8.58
CA PHE A 83 -0.27 -4.47 7.29
C PHE A 83 0.94 -5.09 6.61
N GLU A 84 0.71 -6.19 5.94
CA GLU A 84 1.69 -6.84 5.08
C GLU A 84 1.21 -6.78 3.63
N LEU A 85 2.00 -6.14 2.78
CA LEU A 85 1.72 -6.03 1.35
C LEU A 85 2.49 -7.09 0.60
N ILE A 86 1.81 -8.12 0.13
CA ILE A 86 2.40 -9.18 -0.69
C ILE A 86 2.53 -8.70 -2.13
N HIS A 87 3.75 -8.63 -2.64
CA HIS A 87 4.03 -8.13 -3.97
C HIS A 87 3.89 -9.19 -5.05
N ARG A 88 3.29 -8.82 -6.18
CA ARG A 88 3.15 -9.66 -7.37
C ARG A 88 4.38 -9.64 -8.30
N GLY A 89 5.50 -9.04 -7.88
CA GLY A 89 6.68 -8.82 -8.70
C GLY A 89 7.21 -10.09 -9.37
N PHE A 90 7.28 -11.20 -8.63
CA PHE A 90 7.71 -12.50 -9.17
C PHE A 90 6.74 -13.06 -10.23
N GLN A 91 5.43 -12.91 -10.03
CA GLN A 91 4.41 -13.32 -11.00
C GLN A 91 4.54 -12.50 -12.30
N ILE A 92 4.75 -11.20 -12.18
CA ILE A 92 4.96 -10.30 -13.32
C ILE A 92 6.23 -10.70 -14.08
N LYS A 93 7.36 -10.93 -13.37
CA LYS A 93 8.62 -11.39 -13.96
C LYS A 93 8.41 -12.70 -14.71
N LYS A 94 7.77 -13.70 -14.10
CA LYS A 94 7.48 -15.01 -14.72
C LYS A 94 6.63 -14.86 -15.99
N ALA A 95 5.56 -14.06 -15.94
CA ALA A 95 4.70 -13.80 -17.09
C ALA A 95 5.44 -13.10 -18.24
N LEU A 96 6.37 -12.18 -17.94
CA LEU A 96 7.21 -11.53 -18.94
C LEU A 96 8.20 -12.51 -19.58
N GLN A 97 8.80 -13.39 -18.80
CA GLN A 97 9.69 -14.45 -19.30
C GLN A 97 8.97 -15.44 -20.22
N GLN A 98 7.77 -15.88 -19.82
CA GLN A 98 6.94 -16.76 -20.64
C GLN A 98 6.60 -16.10 -21.99
N ARG A 99 6.15 -14.83 -21.98
CA ARG A 99 5.89 -14.08 -23.22
C ARG A 99 7.13 -13.94 -24.09
N ALA A 100 8.32 -13.76 -23.51
CA ALA A 100 9.57 -13.71 -24.23
C ALA A 100 9.91 -15.08 -24.86
N ALA A 101 9.71 -16.19 -24.12
CA ALA A 101 9.91 -17.55 -24.62
C ALA A 101 8.99 -17.88 -25.79
N PHE A 102 7.68 -17.57 -25.68
CA PHE A 102 6.74 -17.76 -26.80
C PHE A 102 7.09 -16.92 -28.04
N ARG A 103 7.57 -15.69 -27.86
CA ARG A 103 8.04 -14.88 -28.99
C ARG A 103 9.30 -15.50 -29.65
N ARG A 104 10.23 -16.01 -28.83
CA ARG A 104 11.43 -16.70 -29.33
C ARG A 104 11.04 -17.93 -30.13
N ARG A 105 10.19 -18.82 -29.58
CA ARG A 105 9.69 -20.03 -30.28
C ARG A 105 9.05 -19.67 -31.61
N ARG A 106 8.16 -18.68 -31.67
CA ARG A 106 7.53 -18.27 -32.95
C ARG A 106 8.52 -17.76 -34.00
N ARG A 107 9.65 -17.17 -33.58
CA ARG A 107 10.68 -16.71 -34.49
C ARG A 107 11.53 -17.84 -35.02
N SER A 108 11.81 -18.88 -34.24
CA SER A 108 12.65 -20.02 -34.60
C SER A 108 11.87 -21.14 -35.29
N ALA A 109 10.55 -21.16 -35.29
CA ALA A 109 9.72 -22.26 -35.79
C ALA A 109 9.39 -22.18 -37.28
N ASN A 110 10.06 -21.41 -38.09
CA ASN A 110 9.90 -21.26 -39.56
C ASN A 110 8.45 -21.11 -40.09
N LEU A 111 7.47 -20.95 -39.21
CA LEU A 111 6.06 -20.84 -39.57
C LEU A 111 5.72 -19.52 -40.25
N ARG A 112 6.44 -18.47 -39.94
CA ARG A 112 6.31 -17.13 -40.54
C ARG A 112 7.54 -16.33 -40.23
N TYR A 113 8.38 -16.06 -41.21
CA TYR A 113 9.51 -15.17 -41.01
C TYR A 113 9.02 -13.74 -40.75
N ARG A 114 9.45 -13.18 -39.64
CA ARG A 114 9.36 -11.75 -39.39
C ARG A 114 10.75 -11.23 -39.07
N ALA A 115 11.18 -10.23 -39.78
CA ALA A 115 12.44 -9.58 -39.50
C ALA A 115 12.56 -9.24 -37.99
N PRO A 116 13.72 -9.54 -37.38
CA PRO A 116 13.93 -9.16 -35.97
C PRO A 116 13.80 -7.64 -35.85
N ARG A 117 12.84 -7.19 -35.05
CA ARG A 117 12.77 -5.78 -34.67
C ARG A 117 13.78 -5.57 -33.57
N PHE A 118 14.95 -5.14 -33.90
CA PHE A 118 15.90 -4.59 -32.94
C PHE A 118 15.43 -3.19 -32.59
N ASN A 119 14.46 -3.13 -31.70
CA ASN A 119 14.17 -1.87 -31.08
C ASN A 119 15.33 -1.61 -30.12
N ASN A 120 16.23 -0.73 -30.49
CA ASN A 120 17.07 -0.03 -29.55
C ASN A 120 16.14 0.74 -28.60
N ARG A 121 15.58 0.02 -27.63
CA ARG A 121 14.69 0.62 -26.64
C ARG A 121 15.56 1.42 -25.70
N THR A 122 15.77 2.65 -26.03
CA THR A 122 16.29 3.63 -25.10
C THR A 122 15.29 3.72 -23.98
N LYS A 123 15.70 3.29 -22.79
CA LYS A 123 14.86 3.41 -21.61
C LYS A 123 14.91 4.88 -21.16
N PRO A 124 13.77 5.52 -20.93
CA PRO A 124 13.75 6.87 -20.42
C PRO A 124 14.44 6.95 -19.04
N LYS A 125 14.95 8.11 -18.68
CA LYS A 125 15.53 8.35 -17.36
C LYS A 125 14.51 7.98 -16.28
N GLY A 126 14.94 7.22 -15.28
CA GLY A 126 14.05 6.75 -14.21
C GLY A 126 13.16 5.54 -14.56
N TRP A 127 13.38 4.89 -15.71
CA TRP A 127 12.63 3.68 -16.04
C TRP A 127 12.90 2.55 -15.04
N LEU A 128 11.83 1.95 -14.54
CA LEU A 128 11.88 0.76 -13.70
C LEU A 128 11.34 -0.46 -14.44
N ALA A 129 11.89 -1.63 -14.12
CA ALA A 129 11.32 -2.89 -14.61
C ALA A 129 9.85 -3.00 -14.12
N PRO A 130 8.92 -3.57 -14.94
CA PRO A 130 7.49 -3.61 -14.57
C PRO A 130 7.18 -4.23 -13.21
N SER A 131 8.00 -5.19 -12.75
CA SER A 131 7.88 -5.79 -11.43
C SER A 131 8.26 -4.83 -10.29
N LEU A 132 9.25 -3.95 -10.52
CA LEU A 132 9.68 -2.94 -9.57
C LEU A 132 8.69 -1.76 -9.56
N GLN A 133 8.28 -1.31 -10.75
CA GLN A 133 7.26 -0.26 -10.88
C GLN A 133 5.97 -0.65 -10.13
N HIS A 134 5.50 -1.88 -10.34
CA HIS A 134 4.32 -2.39 -9.61
C HIS A 134 4.50 -2.34 -8.08
N ARG A 135 5.72 -2.62 -7.58
CA ARG A 135 5.99 -2.53 -6.14
C ARG A 135 5.84 -1.10 -5.63
N VAL A 136 6.47 -0.15 -6.30
CA VAL A 136 6.36 1.28 -5.97
C VAL A 136 4.89 1.72 -6.00
N ASP A 137 4.18 1.42 -7.07
CA ASP A 137 2.77 1.79 -7.24
C ASP A 137 1.88 1.19 -6.14
N THR A 138 2.14 -0.07 -5.76
CA THR A 138 1.38 -0.75 -4.70
C THR A 138 1.60 -0.08 -3.35
N VAL A 139 2.86 0.19 -2.97
CA VAL A 139 3.18 0.87 -1.71
C VAL A 139 2.57 2.27 -1.69
N THR A 140 2.77 3.05 -2.75
CA THR A 140 2.19 4.40 -2.87
C THR A 140 0.67 4.40 -2.77
N ALA A 141 0.00 3.45 -3.43
CA ALA A 141 -1.45 3.32 -3.35
C ALA A 141 -1.94 3.02 -1.93
N TRP A 142 -1.21 2.19 -1.17
CA TRP A 142 -1.55 1.89 0.21
C TRP A 142 -1.24 3.04 1.17
N VAL A 143 -0.13 3.73 0.99
CA VAL A 143 0.19 4.96 1.74
C VAL A 143 -0.92 5.99 1.57
N ASN A 144 -1.30 6.28 0.33
CA ASN A 144 -2.39 7.20 0.01
C ASN A 144 -3.74 6.74 0.60
N ARG A 145 -4.00 5.42 0.59
CA ARG A 145 -5.22 4.86 1.20
C ARG A 145 -5.24 5.08 2.70
N LEU A 146 -4.15 4.78 3.40
CA LEU A 146 -4.05 4.90 4.85
C LEU A 146 -4.11 6.37 5.29
N SER A 147 -3.47 7.28 4.55
CA SER A 147 -3.54 8.73 4.81
C SER A 147 -4.95 9.32 4.65
N ARG A 148 -5.82 8.68 3.83
CA ARG A 148 -7.24 9.06 3.74
C ARG A 148 -8.11 8.47 4.86
N LEU A 149 -7.63 7.46 5.57
CA LEU A 149 -8.38 6.75 6.61
C LEU A 149 -7.95 7.11 8.04
N ALA A 150 -6.76 7.68 8.19
CA ALA A 150 -6.19 8.10 9.47
C ALA A 150 -5.47 9.45 9.31
N PRO A 151 -5.38 10.28 10.36
CA PRO A 151 -4.69 11.56 10.33
C PRO A 151 -3.17 11.36 10.39
N VAL A 152 -2.60 10.80 9.32
CA VAL A 152 -1.15 10.59 9.18
C VAL A 152 -0.47 11.93 8.96
N THR A 153 0.45 12.28 9.84
CA THR A 153 1.23 13.53 9.83
C THR A 153 2.67 13.34 9.40
N ALA A 154 3.21 12.11 9.56
CA ALA A 154 4.57 11.78 9.21
C ALA A 154 4.67 10.38 8.58
N ILE A 155 5.62 10.23 7.66
CA ILE A 155 5.96 8.95 7.05
C ILE A 155 7.44 8.69 7.33
N SER A 156 7.78 7.48 7.72
CA SER A 156 9.15 7.00 7.86
C SER A 156 9.34 5.74 7.02
N GLN A 157 10.47 5.62 6.37
CA GLN A 157 10.82 4.45 5.59
C GLN A 157 12.20 3.95 6.02
N GLU A 158 12.33 2.65 6.18
CA GLU A 158 13.63 2.03 6.38
C GLU A 158 14.45 2.12 5.09
N LEU A 159 15.70 2.59 5.23
CA LEU A 159 16.66 2.63 4.12
C LEU A 159 17.46 1.33 4.13
N VAL A 160 17.00 0.36 3.35
CA VAL A 160 17.73 -0.89 3.15
C VAL A 160 18.87 -0.64 2.17
N ARG A 161 20.12 -0.79 2.63
CA ARG A 161 21.29 -0.86 1.74
C ARG A 161 21.37 -2.30 1.23
N PHE A 162 21.19 -2.49 -0.06
CA PHE A 162 21.49 -3.77 -0.68
C PHE A 162 23.00 -3.84 -0.90
N ASP A 163 23.68 -4.78 -0.26
CA ASP A 163 25.00 -5.18 -0.66
C ASP A 163 24.89 -5.82 -2.05
N THR A 164 25.34 -5.10 -3.03
CA THR A 164 25.57 -5.62 -4.39
C THR A 164 26.99 -6.20 -4.42
N GLN A 165 27.20 -7.38 -3.80
CA GLN A 165 28.34 -8.22 -4.12
C GLN A 165 28.10 -8.97 -5.42
#